data_8fad5d099a92bbffe512609af4ffec7a
#
_entry.id   8fad5d099a92bbffe512609af4ffec7a
#
_cell.length_a   1.000
_cell.length_b   1.000
_cell.length_c   1.000
_cell.angle_alpha   90.00
_cell.angle_beta   90.00
_cell.angle_gamma   90.00
#
_symmetry.space_group_name_H-M   'P 1'
#
loop_
_entity.id
_entity.type
_entity.pdbx_description
1 polymer ?
#
loop_
_entity_poly.entity_id
_entity_poly.type
_entity_poly.pdbx_seq_one_letter_code
_entity_poly.pdbx_strand_id
1 'polypeptide(L)'
;MDTLRVISGKMAPFVRAMMNSGEYDEFEPGMVLDMYQLLPEDYERYIRGANCDIAYFITSDVTPEERFAIQKKYDTEKDYTFWKSDEELREGAEYIVEQSLLIKEQCIRYGLRYYETAREREKSIQRFLRDFSLADE
;
A
#
# COMPACT_ATOMS: atom_id res chain seq x y z
N MET A 1 13.47 16.51 0.55
CA MET A 1 12.84 15.80 -0.60
C MET A 1 12.27 14.51 -0.09
N ASP A 2 11.02 14.22 -0.35
CA ASP A 2 10.37 12.98 0.09
C ASP A 2 10.97 11.79 -0.65
N THR A 3 11.65 10.93 0.11
CA THR A 3 12.33 9.74 -0.44
C THR A 3 11.36 8.80 -1.14
N LEU A 4 10.14 8.65 -0.62
CA LEU A 4 9.12 7.79 -1.22
C LEU A 4 8.73 8.28 -2.63
N ARG A 5 8.56 9.58 -2.82
CA ARG A 5 8.27 10.15 -4.16
C ARG A 5 9.37 9.89 -5.18
N VAL A 6 10.62 10.02 -4.74
CA VAL A 6 11.77 9.74 -5.61
C VAL A 6 11.82 8.27 -6.00
N ILE A 7 11.64 7.37 -5.05
CA ILE A 7 11.64 5.93 -5.29
C ILE A 7 10.46 5.53 -6.19
N SER A 8 9.27 6.01 -5.89
CA SER A 8 8.06 5.74 -6.68
C SER A 8 8.25 6.14 -8.14
N GLY A 9 8.72 7.35 -8.39
CA GLY A 9 8.98 7.85 -9.75
C GLY A 9 10.01 7.04 -10.53
N LYS A 10 10.93 6.35 -9.84
CA LYS A 10 11.90 5.43 -10.47
C LYS A 10 11.34 4.02 -10.65
N MET A 11 10.54 3.55 -9.71
CA MET A 11 9.97 2.20 -9.73
C MET A 11 8.84 2.04 -10.74
N ALA A 12 7.99 3.05 -10.90
CA ALA A 12 6.81 2.95 -11.76
C ALA A 12 7.15 2.65 -13.24
N PRO A 13 8.13 3.32 -13.88
CA PRO A 13 8.54 2.96 -15.24
C PRO A 13 9.08 1.52 -15.35
N PHE A 14 9.78 1.05 -14.32
CA PHE A 14 10.29 -0.33 -14.28
C PHE A 14 9.16 -1.35 -14.20
N VAL A 15 8.17 -1.12 -13.34
CA VAL A 15 6.97 -1.96 -13.23
C VAL A 15 6.22 -1.99 -14.58
N ARG A 16 6.07 -0.84 -15.23
CA ARG A 16 5.47 -0.78 -16.57
C ARG A 16 6.25 -1.60 -17.59
N ALA A 17 7.57 -1.50 -17.60
CA ALA A 17 8.42 -2.28 -18.50
C ALA A 17 8.27 -3.78 -18.27
N MET A 18 8.20 -4.22 -17.01
CA MET A 18 7.91 -5.60 -16.65
C MET A 18 6.57 -6.08 -17.24
N MET A 19 5.52 -5.29 -17.08
CA MET A 19 4.19 -5.63 -17.61
C MET A 19 4.18 -5.70 -19.15
N ASN A 20 4.92 -4.81 -19.81
CA ASN A 20 5.02 -4.76 -21.25
C ASN A 20 5.88 -5.88 -21.86
N SER A 21 6.70 -6.57 -21.06
CA SER A 21 7.57 -7.66 -21.54
C SER A 21 6.80 -8.89 -22.02
N GLY A 22 5.55 -9.06 -21.55
CA GLY A 22 4.74 -10.24 -21.84
C GLY A 22 5.21 -11.54 -21.18
N GLU A 23 6.32 -11.52 -20.44
CA GLU A 23 6.88 -12.72 -19.79
C GLU A 23 5.95 -13.32 -18.73
N TYR A 24 5.02 -12.53 -18.18
CA TYR A 24 4.10 -12.95 -17.13
C TYR A 24 2.69 -13.24 -17.64
N ASP A 25 2.42 -13.07 -18.93
CA ASP A 25 1.08 -13.26 -19.51
C ASP A 25 0.65 -14.73 -19.54
N GLU A 26 1.62 -15.65 -19.52
CA GLU A 26 1.39 -17.10 -19.52
C GLU A 26 1.10 -17.68 -18.13
N PHE A 27 1.28 -16.90 -17.07
CA PHE A 27 1.00 -17.37 -15.70
C PHE A 27 -0.49 -17.25 -15.37
N GLU A 28 -1.09 -18.37 -15.04
CA GLU A 28 -2.46 -18.46 -14.52
C GLU A 28 -2.39 -18.73 -12.99
N PRO A 29 -3.03 -17.93 -12.15
CA PRO A 29 -3.98 -16.82 -12.39
C PRO A 29 -3.36 -15.45 -12.67
N GLY A 30 -2.07 -15.34 -12.91
CA GLY A 30 -1.36 -14.10 -13.13
C GLY A 30 -0.30 -13.82 -12.07
N MET A 31 0.19 -12.58 -12.01
CA MET A 31 1.22 -12.13 -11.07
C MET A 31 0.64 -11.12 -10.09
N VAL A 32 1.00 -11.27 -8.81
CA VAL A 32 0.72 -10.28 -7.77
C VAL A 32 2.01 -9.59 -7.40
N LEU A 33 1.99 -8.26 -7.41
CA LEU A 33 3.07 -7.42 -6.89
C LEU A 33 2.61 -6.77 -5.58
N ASP A 34 3.32 -7.07 -4.51
CA ASP A 34 3.16 -6.41 -3.21
C ASP A 34 4.30 -5.43 -3.01
N MET A 35 3.98 -4.14 -2.99
CA MET A 35 5.00 -3.10 -2.86
C MET A 35 4.41 -1.83 -2.23
N TYR A 36 5.18 -1.19 -1.34
CA TYR A 36 4.79 0.08 -0.72
C TYR A 36 5.37 1.31 -1.44
N GLN A 37 6.26 1.11 -2.41
CA GLN A 37 7.02 2.19 -3.05
C GLN A 37 6.30 2.83 -4.24
N LEU A 38 5.10 2.42 -4.58
CA LEU A 38 4.37 2.93 -5.73
C LEU A 38 3.27 3.90 -5.31
N LEU A 39 3.45 5.19 -5.54
CA LEU A 39 2.43 6.19 -5.29
C LEU A 39 1.35 6.22 -6.39
N PRO A 40 0.10 6.58 -6.05
CA PRO A 40 -0.98 6.65 -7.03
C PRO A 40 -0.70 7.61 -8.19
N GLU A 41 -0.02 8.73 -7.95
CA GLU A 41 0.35 9.68 -9.02
C GLU A 41 1.29 9.07 -10.07
N ASP A 42 2.19 8.20 -9.64
CA ASP A 42 3.12 7.51 -10.55
C ASP A 42 2.47 6.31 -11.24
N TYR A 43 1.55 5.61 -10.54
CA TYR A 43 0.67 4.65 -11.22
C TYR A 43 -0.11 5.33 -12.35
N GLU A 44 -0.73 6.47 -12.07
CA GLU A 44 -1.48 7.24 -13.07
C GLU A 44 -0.62 7.61 -14.26
N ARG A 45 0.59 8.09 -14.01
CA ARG A 45 1.51 8.57 -15.04
C ARG A 45 2.09 7.46 -15.91
N TYR A 46 2.45 6.33 -15.32
CA TYR A 46 3.26 5.31 -15.99
C TYR A 46 2.58 3.98 -16.23
N ILE A 47 1.59 3.61 -15.42
CA ILE A 47 1.05 2.25 -15.39
C ILE A 47 -0.40 2.17 -15.86
N ARG A 48 -1.22 3.21 -15.64
CA ARG A 48 -2.61 3.22 -16.08
C ARG A 48 -2.71 2.85 -17.56
N GLY A 49 -3.65 1.96 -17.89
CA GLY A 49 -3.81 1.40 -19.22
C GLY A 49 -3.06 0.09 -19.47
N ALA A 50 -2.20 -0.34 -18.53
CA ALA A 50 -1.69 -1.71 -18.54
C ALA A 50 -2.78 -2.70 -18.09
N ASN A 51 -2.62 -3.97 -18.43
CA ASN A 51 -3.53 -5.04 -17.99
C ASN A 51 -3.24 -5.41 -16.52
N CYS A 52 -3.66 -4.56 -15.61
CA CYS A 52 -3.53 -4.79 -14.17
C CYS A 52 -4.61 -4.07 -13.39
N ASP A 53 -4.94 -4.62 -12.23
CA ASP A 53 -5.72 -3.97 -11.19
C ASP A 53 -4.80 -3.51 -10.06
N ILE A 54 -5.17 -2.44 -9.38
CA ILE A 54 -4.40 -1.90 -8.25
C ILE A 54 -5.31 -1.61 -7.07
N ALA A 55 -4.80 -1.88 -5.87
CA ALA A 55 -5.40 -1.49 -4.61
C ALA A 55 -4.35 -0.95 -3.65
N TYR A 56 -4.72 0.04 -2.86
CA TYR A 56 -3.87 0.62 -1.82
C TYR A 56 -4.43 0.28 -0.45
N PHE A 57 -3.59 -0.28 0.42
CA PHE A 57 -3.90 -0.51 1.83
C PHE A 57 -3.23 0.59 2.65
N ILE A 58 -4.02 1.31 3.42
CA ILE A 58 -3.57 2.49 4.15
C ILE A 58 -4.06 2.49 5.60
N THR A 59 -3.48 3.35 6.42
CA THR A 59 -3.86 3.55 7.82
C THR A 59 -4.03 5.04 8.12
N SER A 60 -4.95 5.71 7.39
CA SER A 60 -5.18 7.14 7.52
C SER A 60 -6.30 7.50 8.51
N ASP A 61 -7.05 6.51 8.98
CA ASP A 61 -8.21 6.69 9.87
C ASP A 61 -7.86 6.66 11.37
N VAL A 62 -6.58 6.72 11.70
CA VAL A 62 -6.05 6.77 13.06
C VAL A 62 -5.04 7.90 13.22
N THR A 63 -4.87 8.35 14.46
CA THR A 63 -3.79 9.26 14.81
C THR A 63 -2.44 8.52 14.87
N PRO A 64 -1.30 9.23 14.76
CA PRO A 64 0.00 8.62 14.97
C PRO A 64 0.14 7.90 16.32
N GLU A 65 -0.42 8.45 17.39
CA GLU A 65 -0.38 7.81 18.72
C GLU A 65 -1.25 6.54 18.78
N GLU A 66 -2.42 6.54 18.15
CA GLU A 66 -3.24 5.32 18.02
C GLU A 66 -2.50 4.26 17.20
N ARG A 67 -1.84 4.64 16.11
CA ARG A 67 -1.04 3.72 15.27
C ARG A 67 0.13 3.13 16.07
N PHE A 68 0.83 3.96 16.84
CA PHE A 68 1.88 3.51 17.75
C PHE A 68 1.35 2.50 18.78
N ALA A 69 0.22 2.78 19.42
CA ALA A 69 -0.39 1.88 20.40
C ALA A 69 -0.80 0.53 19.77
N ILE A 70 -1.35 0.54 18.56
CA ILE A 70 -1.68 -0.67 17.82
C ILE A 70 -0.43 -1.49 17.55
N GLN A 71 0.65 -0.86 17.10
CA GLN A 71 1.91 -1.54 16.83
C GLN A 71 2.49 -2.17 18.08
N LYS A 72 2.57 -1.44 19.18
CA LYS A 72 3.04 -1.97 20.47
C LYS A 72 2.22 -3.16 20.97
N LYS A 73 0.92 -3.17 20.70
CA LYS A 73 0.02 -4.25 21.10
C LYS A 73 0.25 -5.55 20.32
N TYR A 74 0.57 -5.47 19.05
CA TYR A 74 0.59 -6.63 18.15
C TYR A 74 2.00 -7.07 17.74
N ASP A 75 3.02 -6.21 17.86
CA ASP A 75 4.40 -6.58 17.56
C ASP A 75 4.88 -7.69 18.50
N THR A 76 5.56 -8.67 17.93
CA THR A 76 6.19 -9.79 18.62
C THR A 76 7.69 -9.79 18.36
N GLU A 77 8.44 -10.62 19.07
CA GLU A 77 9.89 -10.79 18.87
C GLU A 77 10.28 -11.18 17.42
N LYS A 78 9.31 -11.63 16.61
CA LYS A 78 9.52 -11.96 15.19
C LYS A 78 9.45 -10.75 14.28
N ASP A 79 8.94 -9.63 14.76
CA ASP A 79 8.79 -8.40 13.98
C ASP A 79 10.03 -7.53 14.15
N TYR A 80 10.57 -7.02 13.04
CA TYR A 80 11.79 -6.20 13.10
C TYR A 80 11.60 -4.90 13.89
N THR A 81 10.37 -4.46 14.06
CA THR A 81 10.00 -3.25 14.81
C THR A 81 9.96 -3.47 16.31
N PHE A 82 9.83 -4.71 16.78
CA PHE A 82 9.76 -5.05 18.20
C PHE A 82 10.96 -4.54 19.01
N TRP A 83 12.14 -4.53 18.40
CA TRP A 83 13.41 -4.14 19.03
C TRP A 83 13.71 -2.64 18.92
N LYS A 84 12.86 -1.85 18.28
CA LYS A 84 13.00 -0.41 18.17
C LYS A 84 12.58 0.29 19.47
N SER A 85 13.17 1.46 19.72
CA SER A 85 12.75 2.33 20.82
C SER A 85 11.35 2.89 20.59
N ASP A 86 10.68 3.31 21.65
CA ASP A 86 9.35 3.94 21.55
C ASP A 86 9.40 5.24 20.74
N GLU A 87 10.52 5.98 20.79
CA GLU A 87 10.72 7.18 19.98
C GLU A 87 10.75 6.83 18.49
N GLU A 88 11.56 5.85 18.09
CA GLU A 88 11.61 5.38 16.69
C GLU A 88 10.26 4.85 16.19
N LEU A 89 9.51 4.17 17.06
CA LEU A 89 8.18 3.67 16.71
C LEU A 89 7.15 4.80 16.54
N ARG A 90 7.23 5.87 17.35
CA ARG A 90 6.36 7.05 17.19
C ARG A 90 6.67 7.81 15.91
N GLU A 91 7.95 8.03 15.62
CA GLU A 91 8.37 8.66 14.36
C GLU A 91 7.90 7.83 13.16
N GLY A 92 8.03 6.52 13.21
CA GLY A 92 7.55 5.60 12.18
C GLY A 92 6.02 5.65 12.03
N ALA A 93 5.28 5.71 13.14
CA ALA A 93 3.82 5.82 13.13
C ALA A 93 3.36 7.14 12.50
N GLU A 94 4.00 8.25 12.85
CA GLU A 94 3.74 9.57 12.24
C GLU A 94 3.95 9.54 10.73
N TYR A 95 5.10 9.03 10.29
CA TYR A 95 5.43 8.88 8.88
C TYR A 95 4.39 8.04 8.14
N ILE A 96 4.00 6.87 8.66
CA ILE A 96 3.03 5.97 8.02
C ILE A 96 1.66 6.64 7.88
N VAL A 97 1.19 7.34 8.91
CA VAL A 97 -0.11 8.04 8.85
C VAL A 97 -0.07 9.18 7.84
N GLU A 98 1.01 9.97 7.81
CA GLU A 98 1.19 11.04 6.82
C GLU A 98 1.22 10.50 5.39
N GLN A 99 1.96 9.43 5.14
CA GLN A 99 2.00 8.79 3.81
C GLN A 99 0.63 8.21 3.43
N SER A 100 -0.08 7.62 4.38
CA SER A 100 -1.44 7.10 4.15
C SER A 100 -2.42 8.21 3.78
N LEU A 101 -2.33 9.38 4.40
CA LEU A 101 -3.15 10.55 4.04
C LEU A 101 -2.85 11.04 2.62
N LEU A 102 -1.58 11.11 2.24
CA LEU A 102 -1.15 11.47 0.89
C LEU A 102 -1.70 10.46 -0.14
N ILE A 103 -1.53 9.17 0.12
CA ILE A 103 -2.03 8.11 -0.77
C ILE A 103 -3.54 8.18 -0.90
N LYS A 104 -4.27 8.39 0.21
CA LYS A 104 -5.72 8.57 0.19
C LYS A 104 -6.15 9.72 -0.71
N GLU A 105 -5.53 10.89 -0.53
CA GLU A 105 -5.81 12.08 -1.35
C GLU A 105 -5.59 11.77 -2.84
N GLN A 106 -4.48 11.13 -3.18
CA GLN A 106 -4.17 10.78 -4.56
C GLN A 106 -5.12 9.71 -5.11
N CYS A 107 -5.49 8.70 -4.33
CA CYS A 107 -6.48 7.70 -4.73
C CYS A 107 -7.84 8.34 -5.06
N ILE A 108 -8.29 9.29 -4.23
CA ILE A 108 -9.53 10.04 -4.49
C ILE A 108 -9.40 10.85 -5.78
N ARG A 109 -8.27 11.54 -5.97
CA ARG A 109 -8.00 12.34 -7.16
C ARG A 109 -8.05 11.54 -8.46
N TYR A 110 -7.49 10.36 -8.46
CA TYR A 110 -7.34 9.51 -9.66
C TYR A 110 -8.37 8.38 -9.76
N GLY A 111 -9.34 8.31 -8.84
CA GLY A 111 -10.37 7.28 -8.83
C GLY A 111 -9.85 5.87 -8.59
N LEU A 112 -8.83 5.73 -7.73
CA LEU A 112 -8.23 4.46 -7.36
C LEU A 112 -8.82 3.92 -6.05
N ARG A 113 -8.84 2.60 -5.92
CA ARG A 113 -9.35 1.92 -4.73
C ARG A 113 -8.33 1.95 -3.60
N TYR A 114 -8.81 2.28 -2.39
CA TYR A 114 -8.02 2.19 -1.17
C TYR A 114 -8.85 1.57 -0.04
N TYR A 115 -8.15 0.96 0.91
CA TYR A 115 -8.74 0.22 2.01
C TYR A 115 -8.04 0.61 3.32
N GLU A 116 -8.81 1.10 4.29
CA GLU A 116 -8.31 1.42 5.63
C GLU A 116 -8.12 0.13 6.44
N THR A 117 -6.96 -0.05 7.02
CA THR A 117 -6.58 -1.31 7.68
C THR A 117 -6.31 -1.19 9.17
N ALA A 118 -6.41 0.00 9.77
CA ALA A 118 -6.09 0.19 11.17
C ALA A 118 -7.22 -0.24 12.11
N ARG A 119 -8.45 0.23 11.90
CA ARG A 119 -9.58 0.00 12.83
C ARG A 119 -10.41 -1.22 12.47
N GLU A 120 -10.76 -1.38 11.21
CA GLU A 120 -11.67 -2.43 10.73
C GLU A 120 -10.98 -3.32 9.67
N ARG A 121 -9.78 -3.77 10.00
CA ARG A 121 -8.91 -4.52 9.08
C ARG A 121 -9.64 -5.67 8.39
N GLU A 122 -10.33 -6.51 9.16
CA GLU A 122 -11.01 -7.69 8.61
C GLU A 122 -12.11 -7.31 7.60
N LYS A 123 -12.93 -6.32 7.93
CA LYS A 123 -13.97 -5.82 7.01
C LYS A 123 -13.38 -5.23 5.74
N SER A 124 -12.26 -4.50 5.86
CA SER A 124 -11.57 -3.90 4.72
C SER A 124 -10.98 -4.98 3.81
N ILE A 125 -10.39 -6.02 4.36
CA ILE A 125 -9.87 -7.16 3.60
C ILE A 125 -11.02 -7.89 2.90
N GLN A 126 -12.13 -8.17 3.58
CA GLN A 126 -13.29 -8.82 2.97
C GLN A 126 -13.89 -7.98 1.83
N ARG A 127 -13.93 -6.65 1.99
CA ARG A 127 -14.35 -5.74 0.92
C ARG A 127 -13.41 -5.79 -0.27
N PHE A 128 -12.10 -5.76 -0.03
CA PHE A 128 -11.08 -5.92 -1.08
C PHE A 128 -11.27 -7.23 -1.87
N LEU A 129 -11.42 -8.35 -1.17
CA LEU A 129 -11.62 -9.65 -1.81
C LEU A 129 -12.87 -9.67 -2.70
N ARG A 130 -13.98 -9.09 -2.24
CA ARG A 130 -15.19 -8.95 -3.07
C ARG A 130 -15.00 -8.04 -4.27
N ASP A 131 -14.38 -6.86 -4.06
CA ASP A 131 -14.20 -5.85 -5.11
C ASP A 131 -13.31 -6.37 -6.25
N PHE A 132 -12.37 -7.25 -5.95
CA PHE A 132 -11.48 -7.89 -6.92
C PHE A 132 -11.91 -9.31 -7.31
N SER A 133 -13.08 -9.76 -6.87
CA SER A 133 -13.64 -11.10 -7.15
C SER A 133 -12.68 -12.23 -6.71
N LEU A 134 -11.98 -12.03 -5.61
CA LEU A 134 -11.04 -12.99 -5.02
C LEU A 134 -11.65 -13.76 -3.84
N ALA A 135 -12.88 -13.43 -3.42
CA ALA A 135 -13.59 -14.18 -2.40
C ALA A 135 -14.09 -15.51 -2.98
N ASP A 136 -13.98 -16.59 -2.20
CA ASP A 136 -14.63 -17.85 -2.53
C ASP A 136 -16.15 -17.64 -2.64
N GLU A 137 -16.73 -18.17 -3.68
CA GLU A 137 -18.17 -18.17 -3.85
C GLU A 137 -18.86 -19.06 -2.80
#